data_1d21aeca70169b27391677efdba524e5
#
_entry.id   1d21aeca70169b27391677efdba524e5
#
_cell.length_a   1.000
_cell.length_b   1.000
_cell.length_c   1.000
_cell.angle_alpha   90.00
_cell.angle_beta   90.00
_cell.angle_gamma   90.00
#
_symmetry.space_group_name_H-M   'P 1'
#
loop_
_entity.id
_entity.type
_entity.pdbx_description
1 polymer ?
#
loop_
_entity_poly.entity_id
_entity_poly.type
_entity_poly.pdbx_seq_one_letter_code
_entity_poly.pdbx_strand_id
1 'polypeptide(L)'
;MGANVISTELSTGRGDKRGHWPVQASHRKFNETGKKLSDRVYEALKRDIVTAVLRPGEAVTEKDLAARYHSSRTPVREAALRLEGQNLLRNVPNRGYFVTHLTVKDLNDIYEYRLSVELTCAELAANKGIPTAILPELTKLASRRSRPDSRASFEQFIAADTAFHVQIARLTRNPLLVRAISEMRCQMERILFAGIDSLDAAYYYGDLPVHGHEGILQAIIERNAKLARNLMHEHIMSAKEEVIQMVQNESRLI
;
A
#
# COMPACT_ATOMS: atom_id res chain seq x y z
N MET A 1 -28.38 -20.27 44.03
CA MET A 1 -28.09 -18.96 43.39
C MET A 1 -26.85 -19.16 42.53
N GLY A 2 -27.10 -19.35 41.25
CA GLY A 2 -26.07 -19.72 40.29
C GLY A 2 -25.40 -18.51 39.67
N ALA A 3 -24.09 -18.50 39.67
CA ALA A 3 -23.28 -17.55 38.89
C ALA A 3 -22.80 -18.26 37.63
N ASN A 4 -23.33 -17.83 36.48
CA ASN A 4 -22.87 -18.24 35.14
C ASN A 4 -21.56 -17.56 34.83
N VAL A 5 -20.49 -18.35 34.76
CA VAL A 5 -19.20 -17.94 34.22
C VAL A 5 -19.23 -18.20 32.73
N ILE A 6 -19.25 -17.13 31.90
CA ILE A 6 -19.13 -17.22 30.46
C ILE A 6 -17.62 -17.30 30.17
N SER A 7 -17.17 -18.50 29.81
CA SER A 7 -15.82 -18.73 29.29
C SER A 7 -15.73 -18.18 27.87
N THR A 8 -14.98 -17.10 27.69
CA THR A 8 -14.63 -16.56 26.37
C THR A 8 -13.42 -17.33 25.85
N GLU A 9 -13.66 -18.32 24.99
CA GLU A 9 -12.59 -19.00 24.25
C GLU A 9 -12.00 -18.02 23.23
N LEU A 10 -10.78 -17.60 23.48
CA LEU A 10 -9.94 -16.92 22.48
C LEU A 10 -9.48 -17.98 21.47
N SER A 11 -10.16 -18.04 20.33
CA SER A 11 -9.75 -18.82 19.18
C SER A 11 -8.47 -18.20 18.59
N THR A 12 -7.33 -18.77 18.95
CA THR A 12 -6.04 -18.52 18.28
C THR A 12 -6.08 -19.25 16.93
N GLY A 13 -6.50 -18.56 15.88
CA GLY A 13 -6.46 -19.08 14.51
C GLY A 13 -5.02 -19.30 14.06
N ARG A 14 -4.54 -20.52 14.18
CA ARG A 14 -3.32 -20.97 13.50
C ARG A 14 -3.64 -21.13 12.02
N GLY A 15 -2.86 -20.46 11.14
CA GLY A 15 -2.94 -20.66 9.70
C GLY A 15 -2.77 -22.13 9.33
N ASP A 16 -3.33 -22.54 8.19
CA ASP A 16 -3.14 -23.89 7.67
C ASP A 16 -1.67 -24.07 7.26
N LYS A 17 -1.24 -25.35 7.08
CA LYS A 17 0.13 -25.71 6.72
C LYS A 17 0.61 -25.16 5.36
N ARG A 18 -0.19 -24.35 4.67
CA ARG A 18 0.07 -23.69 3.38
C ARG A 18 0.18 -22.17 3.50
N GLY A 19 0.26 -21.63 4.73
CA GLY A 19 0.42 -20.18 4.96
C GLY A 19 -0.83 -19.35 4.61
N HIS A 20 -1.98 -19.98 4.39
CA HIS A 20 -3.21 -19.27 4.09
C HIS A 20 -3.83 -18.74 5.38
N TRP A 21 -3.81 -17.43 5.56
CA TRP A 21 -4.62 -16.77 6.57
C TRP A 21 -6.07 -16.72 6.08
N PRO A 22 -7.07 -17.10 6.93
CA PRO A 22 -8.45 -16.90 6.55
C PRO A 22 -8.71 -15.40 6.39
N VAL A 23 -8.91 -14.97 5.16
CA VAL A 23 -9.36 -13.62 4.84
C VAL A 23 -10.80 -13.49 5.34
N GLN A 24 -10.98 -12.97 6.55
CA GLN A 24 -12.30 -12.53 6.97
C GLN A 24 -12.70 -11.35 6.08
N ALA A 25 -13.60 -11.62 5.14
CA ALA A 25 -14.27 -10.58 4.38
C ALA A 25 -14.94 -9.63 5.39
N SER A 26 -14.38 -8.44 5.57
CA SER A 26 -14.94 -7.43 6.44
C SER A 26 -16.25 -6.93 5.81
N HIS A 27 -17.38 -7.54 6.17
CA HIS A 27 -18.71 -7.08 5.80
C HIS A 27 -19.03 -5.74 6.49
N ARG A 28 -18.36 -4.66 6.10
CA ARG A 28 -18.80 -3.32 6.46
C ARG A 28 -20.00 -2.95 5.59
N LYS A 29 -21.16 -2.74 6.22
CA LYS A 29 -22.35 -2.21 5.57
C LYS A 29 -22.01 -0.91 4.84
N PHE A 30 -22.18 -0.89 3.51
CA PHE A 30 -21.93 0.24 2.61
C PHE A 30 -23.04 1.30 2.67
N ASN A 31 -23.42 1.78 3.84
CA ASN A 31 -24.31 2.92 3.98
C ASN A 31 -23.64 3.95 4.86
N GLU A 32 -23.26 5.07 4.24
CA GLU A 32 -22.94 6.38 4.83
C GLU A 32 -21.68 7.00 4.24
N THR A 33 -21.85 7.59 3.05
CA THR A 33 -21.13 8.81 2.61
C THR A 33 -21.69 9.20 1.25
N GLY A 34 -21.92 10.46 0.96
CA GLY A 34 -22.50 10.96 -0.32
C GLY A 34 -21.67 10.69 -1.59
N LYS A 35 -20.80 9.66 -1.58
CA LYS A 35 -20.02 9.18 -2.74
C LYS A 35 -20.89 8.35 -3.68
N LYS A 36 -20.68 8.51 -4.99
CA LYS A 36 -21.32 7.68 -6.02
C LYS A 36 -21.02 6.20 -5.77
N LEU A 37 -21.95 5.32 -6.16
CA LEU A 37 -21.76 3.87 -6.00
C LEU A 37 -20.52 3.36 -6.76
N SER A 38 -20.25 3.91 -7.95
CA SER A 38 -19.04 3.57 -8.72
C SER A 38 -17.75 3.95 -8.01
N ASP A 39 -17.72 5.06 -7.26
CA ASP A 39 -16.53 5.44 -6.47
C ASP A 39 -16.31 4.47 -5.31
N ARG A 40 -17.37 4.03 -4.66
CA ARG A 40 -17.27 3.03 -3.58
C ARG A 40 -16.77 1.69 -4.08
N VAL A 41 -17.29 1.23 -5.23
CA VAL A 41 -16.82 0.01 -5.88
C VAL A 41 -15.36 0.15 -6.31
N TYR A 42 -14.98 1.30 -6.89
CA TYR A 42 -13.60 1.58 -7.27
C TYR A 42 -12.64 1.49 -6.08
N GLU A 43 -12.96 2.16 -4.96
CA GLU A 43 -12.10 2.13 -3.77
C GLU A 43 -12.00 0.72 -3.15
N ALA A 44 -13.11 -0.03 -3.13
CA ALA A 44 -13.12 -1.38 -2.62
C ALA A 44 -12.32 -2.35 -3.50
N LEU A 45 -12.54 -2.31 -4.82
CA LEU A 45 -11.84 -3.14 -5.79
C LEU A 45 -10.34 -2.79 -5.84
N LYS A 46 -10.01 -1.49 -5.82
CA LYS A 46 -8.62 -1.03 -5.72
C LYS A 46 -7.93 -1.59 -4.50
N ARG A 47 -8.55 -1.47 -3.34
CA ARG A 47 -8.01 -2.00 -2.09
C ARG A 47 -7.79 -3.51 -2.17
N ASP A 48 -8.78 -4.28 -2.67
CA ASP A 48 -8.68 -5.73 -2.77
C ASP A 48 -7.53 -6.17 -3.70
N ILE A 49 -7.26 -5.41 -4.77
CA ILE A 49 -6.11 -5.63 -5.66
C ILE A 49 -4.79 -5.26 -4.95
N VAL A 50 -4.75 -4.09 -4.32
CA VAL A 50 -3.53 -3.58 -3.68
C VAL A 50 -3.10 -4.47 -2.51
N THR A 51 -4.06 -4.94 -1.71
CA THR A 51 -3.79 -5.82 -0.56
C THR A 51 -3.71 -7.30 -0.91
N ALA A 52 -3.64 -7.65 -2.20
CA ALA A 52 -3.56 -9.01 -2.73
C ALA A 52 -4.72 -9.93 -2.31
N VAL A 53 -5.86 -9.38 -1.86
CA VAL A 53 -7.11 -10.12 -1.68
C VAL A 53 -7.63 -10.65 -3.02
N LEU A 54 -7.45 -9.86 -4.10
CA LEU A 54 -7.48 -10.30 -5.49
C LEU A 54 -6.02 -10.40 -5.96
N ARG A 55 -5.58 -11.61 -6.24
CA ARG A 55 -4.17 -11.91 -6.50
C ARG A 55 -3.72 -11.49 -7.89
N PRO A 56 -2.44 -11.15 -8.10
CA PRO A 56 -1.87 -10.97 -9.44
C PRO A 56 -2.20 -12.16 -10.34
N GLY A 57 -2.67 -11.88 -11.57
CA GLY A 57 -3.12 -12.90 -12.54
C GLY A 57 -4.53 -13.44 -12.31
N GLU A 58 -5.19 -13.14 -11.20
CA GLU A 58 -6.55 -13.62 -10.92
C GLU A 58 -7.55 -13.06 -11.94
N ALA A 59 -8.38 -13.97 -12.47
CA ALA A 59 -9.46 -13.62 -13.39
C ALA A 59 -10.74 -13.29 -12.61
N VAL A 60 -11.36 -12.16 -12.92
CA VAL A 60 -12.60 -11.71 -12.30
C VAL A 60 -13.60 -11.27 -13.37
N THR A 61 -14.88 -11.59 -13.21
CA THR A 61 -15.93 -11.14 -14.11
C THR A 61 -16.74 -9.99 -13.51
N GLU A 62 -17.42 -9.20 -14.35
CA GLU A 62 -18.36 -8.18 -13.87
C GLU A 62 -19.44 -8.77 -12.93
N LYS A 63 -19.85 -10.02 -13.19
CA LYS A 63 -20.85 -10.73 -12.37
C LYS A 63 -20.29 -11.01 -10.97
N ASP A 64 -19.06 -11.52 -10.88
CA ASP A 64 -18.43 -11.88 -9.60
C ASP A 64 -18.17 -10.63 -8.77
N LEU A 65 -17.65 -9.57 -9.42
CA LEU A 65 -17.39 -8.29 -8.75
C LEU A 65 -18.70 -7.61 -8.30
N ALA A 66 -19.78 -7.69 -9.11
CA ALA A 66 -21.09 -7.16 -8.74
C ALA A 66 -21.65 -7.87 -7.50
N ALA A 67 -21.54 -9.19 -7.45
CA ALA A 67 -21.93 -9.99 -6.28
C ALA A 67 -21.04 -9.64 -5.05
N ARG A 68 -19.73 -9.58 -5.22
CA ARG A 68 -18.76 -9.28 -4.16
C ARG A 68 -18.97 -7.93 -3.50
N TYR A 69 -19.24 -6.88 -4.31
CA TYR A 69 -19.44 -5.51 -3.82
C TYR A 69 -20.89 -5.09 -3.67
N HIS A 70 -21.84 -6.04 -3.72
CA HIS A 70 -23.27 -5.77 -3.58
C HIS A 70 -23.73 -4.62 -4.48
N SER A 71 -23.38 -4.69 -5.78
CA SER A 71 -23.58 -3.65 -6.77
C SER A 71 -24.18 -4.21 -8.06
N SER A 72 -24.57 -3.35 -8.98
CA SER A 72 -24.89 -3.75 -10.35
C SER A 72 -23.65 -3.76 -11.24
N ARG A 73 -23.75 -4.30 -12.46
CA ARG A 73 -22.61 -4.38 -13.40
C ARG A 73 -22.12 -3.02 -13.87
N THR A 74 -22.99 -2.02 -13.99
CA THR A 74 -22.61 -0.68 -14.49
C THR A 74 -21.55 0.00 -13.63
N PRO A 75 -21.74 0.24 -12.30
CA PRO A 75 -20.71 0.83 -11.44
C PRO A 75 -19.43 -0.05 -11.34
N VAL A 76 -19.56 -1.38 -11.46
CA VAL A 76 -18.41 -2.27 -11.54
C VAL A 76 -17.59 -2.02 -12.80
N ARG A 77 -18.23 -1.91 -13.97
CA ARG A 77 -17.57 -1.61 -15.24
C ARG A 77 -16.87 -0.25 -15.22
N GLU A 78 -17.53 0.78 -14.68
CA GLU A 78 -16.91 2.11 -14.50
C GLU A 78 -15.67 2.03 -13.60
N ALA A 79 -15.75 1.32 -12.48
CA ALA A 79 -14.63 1.12 -11.56
C ALA A 79 -13.49 0.35 -12.24
N ALA A 80 -13.80 -0.75 -12.94
CA ALA A 80 -12.81 -1.57 -13.63
C ALA A 80 -12.08 -0.81 -14.74
N LEU A 81 -12.78 0.01 -15.54
CA LEU A 81 -12.15 0.86 -16.55
C LEU A 81 -11.17 1.88 -15.95
N ARG A 82 -11.51 2.46 -14.80
CA ARG A 82 -10.59 3.37 -14.07
C ARG A 82 -9.35 2.66 -13.58
N LEU A 83 -9.49 1.42 -13.11
CA LEU A 83 -8.38 0.59 -12.62
C LEU A 83 -7.53 0.05 -13.78
N GLU A 84 -8.13 -0.22 -14.94
CA GLU A 84 -7.40 -0.53 -16.17
C GLU A 84 -6.52 0.65 -16.60
N GLY A 85 -7.03 1.88 -16.56
CA GLY A 85 -6.24 3.10 -16.80
C GLY A 85 -5.09 3.32 -15.81
N GLN A 86 -5.12 2.64 -14.65
CA GLN A 86 -4.05 2.65 -13.64
C GLN A 86 -3.15 1.40 -13.70
N ASN A 87 -3.30 0.57 -14.72
CA ASN A 87 -2.59 -0.71 -14.87
C ASN A 87 -2.76 -1.67 -13.67
N LEU A 88 -3.92 -1.63 -13.01
CA LEU A 88 -4.28 -2.54 -11.92
C LEU A 88 -5.09 -3.74 -12.42
N LEU A 89 -5.86 -3.53 -13.48
CA LEU A 89 -6.62 -4.54 -14.20
C LEU A 89 -6.29 -4.50 -15.69
N ARG A 90 -6.48 -5.62 -16.35
CA ARG A 90 -6.47 -5.74 -17.82
C ARG A 90 -7.77 -6.36 -18.28
N ASN A 91 -8.48 -5.70 -19.18
CA ASN A 91 -9.68 -6.26 -19.82
C ASN A 91 -9.27 -7.24 -20.92
N VAL A 92 -9.84 -8.44 -20.90
CA VAL A 92 -9.68 -9.44 -21.96
C VAL A 92 -11.05 -9.73 -22.55
N PRO A 93 -11.30 -9.40 -23.83
CA PRO A 93 -12.61 -9.61 -24.47
C PRO A 93 -13.13 -11.02 -24.25
N ASN A 94 -14.39 -11.15 -23.89
CA ASN A 94 -15.09 -12.40 -23.60
C ASN A 94 -14.55 -13.23 -22.41
N ARG A 95 -13.52 -12.74 -21.70
CA ARG A 95 -12.93 -13.43 -20.54
C ARG A 95 -13.00 -12.63 -19.23
N GLY A 96 -13.40 -11.35 -19.31
CA GLY A 96 -13.48 -10.44 -18.15
C GLY A 96 -12.17 -9.71 -17.88
N TYR A 97 -11.94 -9.39 -16.61
CA TYR A 97 -10.76 -8.66 -16.18
C TYR A 97 -9.76 -9.59 -15.52
N PHE A 98 -8.49 -9.27 -15.67
CA PHE A 98 -7.40 -9.94 -15.00
C PHE A 98 -6.62 -8.92 -14.16
N VAL A 99 -6.33 -9.26 -12.91
CA VAL A 99 -5.39 -8.49 -12.09
C VAL A 99 -4.03 -8.53 -12.76
N THR A 100 -3.40 -7.39 -12.99
CA THR A 100 -2.10 -7.34 -13.67
C THR A 100 -1.02 -8.03 -12.83
N HIS A 101 -0.10 -8.71 -13.48
CA HIS A 101 1.10 -9.22 -12.81
C HIS A 101 2.05 -8.07 -12.48
N LEU A 102 2.95 -8.34 -11.54
CA LEU A 102 4.09 -7.48 -11.23
C LEU A 102 5.35 -8.26 -11.59
N THR A 103 6.21 -7.67 -12.41
CA THR A 103 7.46 -8.28 -12.85
C THR A 103 8.66 -7.62 -12.16
N VAL A 104 9.83 -8.29 -12.19
CA VAL A 104 11.08 -7.68 -11.73
C VAL A 104 11.41 -6.40 -12.51
N LYS A 105 11.01 -6.35 -13.79
CA LYS A 105 11.15 -5.13 -14.60
C LYS A 105 10.29 -4.01 -14.03
N ASP A 106 9.03 -4.26 -13.71
CA ASP A 106 8.11 -3.25 -13.13
C ASP A 106 8.68 -2.72 -11.81
N LEU A 107 9.27 -3.59 -10.98
CA LEU A 107 9.94 -3.19 -9.75
C LEU A 107 11.10 -2.20 -10.03
N ASN A 108 11.97 -2.50 -10.98
CA ASN A 108 13.07 -1.61 -11.34
C ASN A 108 12.56 -0.27 -11.88
N ASP A 109 11.58 -0.29 -12.79
CA ASP A 109 10.97 0.91 -13.36
C ASP A 109 10.35 1.81 -12.26
N ILE A 110 9.69 1.21 -11.26
CA ILE A 110 9.13 1.93 -10.11
C ILE A 110 10.24 2.60 -9.29
N TYR A 111 11.34 1.91 -9.00
CA TYR A 111 12.44 2.49 -8.22
C TYR A 111 13.18 3.62 -8.97
N GLU A 112 13.36 3.50 -10.28
CA GLU A 112 13.89 4.59 -11.11
C GLU A 112 12.97 5.81 -11.09
N TYR A 113 11.66 5.58 -11.17
CA TYR A 113 10.65 6.64 -11.05
C TYR A 113 10.65 7.28 -9.67
N ARG A 114 10.74 6.49 -8.58
CA ARG A 114 10.89 6.98 -7.22
C ARG A 114 12.07 7.94 -7.07
N LEU A 115 13.24 7.52 -7.51
CA LEU A 115 14.46 8.35 -7.49
C LEU A 115 14.26 9.66 -8.24
N SER A 116 13.56 9.64 -9.37
CA SER A 116 13.33 10.84 -10.18
C SER A 116 12.41 11.85 -9.49
N VAL A 117 11.35 11.39 -8.82
CA VAL A 117 10.28 12.25 -8.31
C VAL A 117 10.43 12.53 -6.81
N GLU A 118 10.71 11.51 -5.97
CA GLU A 118 10.74 11.66 -4.52
C GLU A 118 11.94 12.50 -4.04
N LEU A 119 13.09 12.40 -4.70
CA LEU A 119 14.25 13.26 -4.41
C LEU A 119 13.92 14.73 -4.63
N THR A 120 13.22 15.03 -5.73
CA THR A 120 12.75 16.37 -6.03
C THR A 120 11.70 16.84 -5.03
N CYS A 121 10.81 15.96 -4.58
CA CYS A 121 9.83 16.28 -3.54
C CYS A 121 10.51 16.63 -2.21
N ALA A 122 11.50 15.87 -1.77
CA ALA A 122 12.22 16.13 -0.52
C ALA A 122 12.98 17.48 -0.57
N GLU A 123 13.67 17.75 -1.67
CA GLU A 123 14.38 19.02 -1.90
C GLU A 123 13.42 20.22 -1.87
N LEU A 124 12.32 20.16 -2.63
CA LEU A 124 11.30 21.20 -2.67
C LEU A 124 10.58 21.38 -1.32
N ALA A 125 10.33 20.30 -0.60
CA ALA A 125 9.72 20.34 0.72
C ALA A 125 10.65 21.08 1.70
N ALA A 126 11.94 20.80 1.71
CA ALA A 126 12.91 21.52 2.53
C ALA A 126 12.96 23.01 2.18
N ASN A 127 12.98 23.36 0.90
CA ASN A 127 12.98 24.76 0.45
C ASN A 127 11.70 25.51 0.89
N LYS A 128 10.53 24.85 0.86
CA LYS A 128 9.24 25.47 1.19
C LYS A 128 8.88 25.37 2.68
N GLY A 129 9.44 24.38 3.38
CA GLY A 129 9.26 24.10 4.80
C GLY A 129 7.91 23.52 5.18
N ILE A 130 7.79 23.18 6.46
CA ILE A 130 6.65 22.49 7.04
C ILE A 130 5.77 23.50 7.78
N PRO A 131 4.48 23.60 7.44
CA PRO A 131 3.53 24.33 8.29
C PRO A 131 3.45 23.69 9.69
N THR A 132 3.46 24.50 10.74
CA THR A 132 3.48 24.04 12.13
C THR A 132 2.32 23.08 12.44
N ALA A 133 1.15 23.32 11.82
CA ALA A 133 -0.06 22.52 12.06
C ALA A 133 0.06 21.05 11.64
N ILE A 134 0.92 20.71 10.65
CA ILE A 134 1.07 19.34 10.15
C ILE A 134 2.32 18.63 10.68
N LEU A 135 3.19 19.35 11.39
CA LEU A 135 4.43 18.77 11.93
C LEU A 135 4.19 17.59 12.88
N PRO A 136 3.21 17.64 13.82
CA PRO A 136 2.94 16.50 14.71
C PRO A 136 2.51 15.25 13.94
N GLU A 137 1.71 15.40 12.89
CA GLU A 137 1.30 14.28 12.04
C GLU A 137 2.49 13.68 11.29
N LEU A 138 3.33 14.52 10.67
CA LEU A 138 4.54 14.07 9.98
C LEU A 138 5.51 13.34 10.91
N THR A 139 5.72 13.85 12.13
CA THR A 139 6.55 13.20 13.14
C THR A 139 6.01 11.81 13.49
N LYS A 140 4.69 11.70 13.69
CA LYS A 140 4.04 10.40 13.96
C LYS A 140 4.21 9.41 12.79
N LEU A 141 4.11 9.88 11.54
CA LEU A 141 4.32 9.04 10.36
C LEU A 141 5.78 8.60 10.24
N ALA A 142 6.72 9.52 10.45
CA ALA A 142 8.16 9.24 10.36
C ALA A 142 8.66 8.23 11.40
N SER A 143 8.07 8.23 12.60
CA SER A 143 8.45 7.33 13.70
C SER A 143 7.71 5.99 13.69
N ARG A 144 6.81 5.73 12.73
CA ARG A 144 6.03 4.50 12.70
C ARG A 144 6.92 3.30 12.37
N ARG A 145 6.88 2.29 13.23
CA ARG A 145 7.61 1.03 13.04
C ARG A 145 6.64 -0.13 12.87
N SER A 146 7.02 -1.15 12.11
CA SER A 146 6.28 -2.40 12.05
C SER A 146 6.51 -3.22 13.33
N ARG A 147 5.50 -3.98 13.77
CA ARG A 147 5.64 -5.00 14.80
C ARG A 147 5.63 -6.39 14.14
N PRO A 148 6.48 -7.31 14.62
CA PRO A 148 6.74 -8.58 13.91
C PRO A 148 5.58 -9.58 13.87
N ASP A 149 4.47 -9.37 14.57
CA ASP A 149 3.54 -10.42 14.97
C ASP A 149 2.18 -10.39 14.28
N SER A 150 1.90 -9.41 13.42
CA SER A 150 0.58 -9.35 12.79
C SER A 150 0.55 -8.68 11.43
N ARG A 151 -0.25 -9.25 10.52
CA ARG A 151 -0.59 -8.62 9.23
C ARG A 151 -1.17 -7.21 9.43
N ALA A 152 -1.97 -7.00 10.46
CA ALA A 152 -2.58 -5.71 10.74
C ALA A 152 -1.53 -4.63 11.07
N SER A 153 -0.45 -4.97 11.79
CA SER A 153 0.63 -4.02 12.06
C SER A 153 1.45 -3.72 10.80
N PHE A 154 1.63 -4.70 9.92
CA PHE A 154 2.27 -4.50 8.62
C PHE A 154 1.42 -3.59 7.71
N GLU A 155 0.11 -3.83 7.62
CA GLU A 155 -0.81 -2.94 6.88
C GLU A 155 -0.76 -1.50 7.39
N GLN A 156 -0.71 -1.31 8.71
CA GLN A 156 -0.58 0.01 9.32
C GLN A 156 0.78 0.65 9.03
N PHE A 157 1.85 -0.14 8.99
CA PHE A 157 3.18 0.32 8.64
C PHE A 157 3.22 0.80 7.18
N ILE A 158 2.76 -0.01 6.23
CA ILE A 158 2.69 0.35 4.81
C ILE A 158 1.84 1.60 4.58
N ALA A 159 0.69 1.70 5.27
CA ALA A 159 -0.17 2.88 5.17
C ALA A 159 0.53 4.14 5.71
N ALA A 160 1.30 4.04 6.80
CA ALA A 160 2.05 5.16 7.35
C ALA A 160 3.23 5.56 6.47
N ASP A 161 3.94 4.59 5.89
CA ASP A 161 5.02 4.80 4.93
C ASP A 161 4.50 5.55 3.69
N THR A 162 3.44 5.06 3.07
CA THR A 162 2.77 5.75 1.95
C THR A 162 2.32 7.16 2.33
N ALA A 163 1.69 7.33 3.50
CA ALA A 163 1.23 8.63 3.97
C ALA A 163 2.39 9.61 4.16
N PHE A 164 3.53 9.17 4.69
CA PHE A 164 4.73 10.00 4.84
C PHE A 164 5.20 10.55 3.50
N HIS A 165 5.43 9.71 2.50
CA HIS A 165 5.88 10.14 1.17
C HIS A 165 4.88 11.05 0.47
N VAL A 166 3.58 10.76 0.58
CA VAL A 166 2.53 11.64 0.03
C VAL A 166 2.50 13.00 0.75
N GLN A 167 2.71 13.04 2.07
CA GLN A 167 2.79 14.31 2.80
C GLN A 167 4.02 15.13 2.40
N ILE A 168 5.19 14.50 2.20
CA ILE A 168 6.36 15.19 1.64
C ILE A 168 6.04 15.79 0.26
N ALA A 169 5.36 15.04 -0.61
CA ALA A 169 4.92 15.57 -1.90
C ALA A 169 3.94 16.75 -1.76
N ARG A 170 3.03 16.73 -0.78
CA ARG A 170 2.10 17.85 -0.49
C ARG A 170 2.82 19.12 -0.06
N LEU A 171 3.94 19.02 0.67
CA LEU A 171 4.78 20.16 1.04
C LEU A 171 5.32 20.90 -0.20
N THR A 172 5.45 20.22 -1.32
CA THR A 172 5.86 20.86 -2.59
C THR A 172 4.82 21.83 -3.13
N ARG A 173 3.56 21.78 -2.65
CA ARG A 173 2.40 22.54 -3.17
C ARG A 173 2.20 22.37 -4.68
N ASN A 174 2.63 21.23 -5.23
CA ASN A 174 2.47 20.88 -6.63
C ASN A 174 1.54 19.66 -6.74
N PRO A 175 0.29 19.84 -7.20
CA PRO A 175 -0.67 18.73 -7.28
C PRO A 175 -0.27 17.63 -8.26
N LEU A 176 0.57 17.93 -9.26
CA LEU A 176 1.09 16.93 -10.19
C LEU A 176 2.07 15.98 -9.48
N LEU A 177 2.96 16.50 -8.62
CA LEU A 177 3.86 15.67 -7.83
C LEU A 177 3.09 14.82 -6.81
N VAL A 178 2.06 15.39 -6.15
CA VAL A 178 1.21 14.63 -5.23
C VAL A 178 0.52 13.47 -5.95
N ARG A 179 -0.03 13.72 -7.14
CA ARG A 179 -0.67 12.68 -7.94
C ARG A 179 0.33 11.59 -8.35
N ALA A 180 1.49 11.99 -8.88
CA ALA A 180 2.55 11.09 -9.30
C ALA A 180 3.01 10.16 -8.17
N ILE A 181 3.26 10.71 -6.96
CA ILE A 181 3.64 9.93 -5.79
C ILE A 181 2.51 9.00 -5.35
N SER A 182 1.26 9.47 -5.31
CA SER A 182 0.12 8.65 -4.87
C SER A 182 -0.14 7.46 -5.79
N GLU A 183 -0.01 7.62 -7.11
CA GLU A 183 -0.16 6.56 -8.09
C GLU A 183 0.98 5.54 -7.99
N MET A 184 2.21 6.01 -7.88
CA MET A 184 3.41 5.17 -7.73
C MET A 184 3.37 4.37 -6.41
N ARG A 185 3.02 5.01 -5.29
CA ARG A 185 2.92 4.35 -3.97
C ARG A 185 1.90 3.21 -3.98
N CYS A 186 0.80 3.36 -4.73
CA CYS A 186 -0.17 2.28 -4.93
C CYS A 186 0.47 1.03 -5.58
N GLN A 187 1.38 1.19 -6.53
CA GLN A 187 2.10 0.06 -7.13
C GLN A 187 3.11 -0.55 -6.15
N MET A 188 3.79 0.28 -5.33
CA MET A 188 4.67 -0.20 -4.28
C MET A 188 3.93 -1.05 -3.23
N GLU A 189 2.78 -0.56 -2.75
CA GLU A 189 1.93 -1.32 -1.83
C GLU A 189 1.57 -2.70 -2.37
N ARG A 190 1.23 -2.80 -3.66
CA ARG A 190 0.94 -4.09 -4.30
C ARG A 190 2.12 -5.06 -4.22
N ILE A 191 3.34 -4.58 -4.48
CA ILE A 191 4.55 -5.42 -4.40
C ILE A 191 4.73 -5.93 -2.98
N LEU A 192 4.62 -5.04 -1.99
CA LEU A 192 4.81 -5.38 -0.58
C LEU A 192 3.74 -6.36 -0.07
N PHE A 193 2.47 -6.16 -0.46
CA PHE A 193 1.39 -7.09 -0.07
C PHE A 193 1.45 -8.42 -0.81
N ALA A 194 1.85 -8.43 -2.08
CA ALA A 194 2.03 -9.69 -2.80
C ALA A 194 3.18 -10.52 -2.21
N GLY A 195 4.26 -9.86 -1.77
CA GLY A 195 5.39 -10.51 -1.14
C GLY A 195 5.08 -11.10 0.23
N ILE A 196 4.24 -10.45 1.05
CA ILE A 196 3.98 -10.92 2.41
C ILE A 196 3.18 -12.24 2.47
N ASP A 197 2.35 -12.51 1.47
CA ASP A 197 1.54 -13.74 1.44
C ASP A 197 2.38 -14.99 1.12
N SER A 198 3.61 -14.80 0.67
CA SER A 198 4.51 -15.84 0.22
C SER A 198 5.67 -16.11 1.18
N LEU A 199 5.94 -15.21 2.12
CA LEU A 199 7.06 -15.33 3.05
C LEU A 199 6.66 -15.99 4.37
N ASP A 200 7.63 -16.72 4.93
CA ASP A 200 7.54 -17.10 6.34
C ASP A 200 7.40 -15.83 7.17
N ALA A 201 6.24 -15.65 7.78
CA ALA A 201 5.85 -14.41 8.49
C ALA A 201 6.93 -13.95 9.51
N ALA A 202 7.72 -14.89 10.06
CA ALA A 202 8.81 -14.62 10.98
C ALA A 202 9.96 -13.79 10.37
N TYR A 203 10.17 -13.84 9.05
CA TYR A 203 11.26 -13.10 8.40
C TYR A 203 10.91 -11.63 8.15
N TYR A 204 9.62 -11.32 7.96
CA TYR A 204 9.16 -9.96 7.60
C TYR A 204 8.65 -9.12 8.75
N TYR A 205 8.27 -9.76 9.85
CA TYR A 205 7.79 -9.05 11.02
C TYR A 205 8.90 -8.64 11.99
N GLY A 206 10.18 -8.82 11.59
CA GLY A 206 11.29 -8.22 12.32
C GLY A 206 11.16 -6.70 12.34
N ASP A 207 11.95 -6.03 13.15
CA ASP A 207 12.09 -4.56 13.11
C ASP A 207 12.54 -4.16 11.69
N LEU A 208 11.56 -4.02 10.77
CA LEU A 208 11.80 -3.31 9.52
C LEU A 208 12.06 -1.86 9.93
N PRO A 209 13.32 -1.43 9.98
CA PRO A 209 13.58 -0.04 10.28
C PRO A 209 12.97 0.76 9.14
N VAL A 210 12.15 1.75 9.48
CA VAL A 210 11.85 2.84 8.57
C VAL A 210 13.15 3.58 8.40
N HIS A 211 14.00 3.06 7.49
CA HIS A 211 15.33 3.61 7.31
C HIS A 211 15.21 5.06 6.89
N GLY A 212 15.51 5.97 7.81
CA GLY A 212 15.78 7.34 7.48
C GLY A 212 14.60 8.32 7.41
N HIS A 213 13.32 7.92 7.62
CA HIS A 213 12.21 8.88 7.59
C HIS A 213 12.40 10.02 8.62
N GLU A 214 12.85 9.70 9.83
CA GLU A 214 13.13 10.71 10.86
C GLU A 214 14.25 11.66 10.41
N GLY A 215 15.32 11.12 9.81
CA GLY A 215 16.42 11.93 9.26
C GLY A 215 15.97 12.82 8.10
N ILE A 216 15.15 12.29 7.18
CA ILE A 216 14.57 13.06 6.07
C ILE A 216 13.71 14.20 6.62
N LEU A 217 12.84 13.91 7.59
CA LEU A 217 11.98 14.92 8.22
C LEU A 217 12.81 15.98 8.91
N GLN A 218 13.84 15.61 9.65
CA GLN A 218 14.74 16.55 10.32
C GLN A 218 15.44 17.47 9.34
N ALA A 219 15.98 16.93 8.25
CA ALA A 219 16.61 17.74 7.19
C ALA A 219 15.63 18.74 6.55
N ILE A 220 14.34 18.37 6.40
CA ILE A 220 13.29 19.27 5.91
C ILE A 220 12.97 20.36 6.93
N ILE A 221 12.90 20.02 8.24
CA ILE A 221 12.70 20.99 9.33
C ILE A 221 13.85 22.03 9.32
N GLU A 222 15.07 21.58 9.17
CA GLU A 222 16.29 22.40 9.13
C GLU A 222 16.46 23.18 7.82
N ARG A 223 15.55 23.03 6.87
CA ARG A 223 15.64 23.65 5.54
C ARG A 223 16.88 23.25 4.77
N ASN A 224 17.46 22.09 5.06
CA ASN A 224 18.62 21.56 4.35
C ASN A 224 18.19 20.71 3.15
N ALA A 225 17.93 21.39 2.04
CA ALA A 225 17.41 20.76 0.82
C ALA A 225 18.34 19.69 0.25
N LYS A 226 19.67 19.93 0.29
CA LYS A 226 20.67 18.96 -0.19
C LYS A 226 20.70 17.71 0.68
N LEU A 227 20.65 17.86 2.01
CA LEU A 227 20.63 16.74 2.94
C LEU A 227 19.31 15.94 2.81
N ALA A 228 18.17 16.62 2.73
CA ALA A 228 16.86 15.98 2.55
C ALA A 228 16.83 15.13 1.27
N ARG A 229 17.38 15.63 0.15
CA ARG A 229 17.52 14.91 -1.10
C ARG A 229 18.42 13.67 -0.95
N ASN A 230 19.57 13.81 -0.31
CA ASN A 230 20.53 12.70 -0.14
C ASN A 230 19.95 11.59 0.76
N LEU A 231 19.34 11.96 1.89
CA LEU A 231 18.70 10.99 2.80
C LEU A 231 17.52 10.28 2.15
N MET A 232 16.74 10.98 1.31
CA MET A 232 15.69 10.35 0.51
C MET A 232 16.27 9.35 -0.50
N HIS A 233 17.41 9.65 -1.12
CA HIS A 233 18.11 8.73 -2.02
C HIS A 233 18.54 7.45 -1.28
N GLU A 234 19.23 7.60 -0.16
CA GLU A 234 19.68 6.48 0.68
C GLU A 234 18.52 5.61 1.14
N HIS A 235 17.44 6.23 1.60
CA HIS A 235 16.22 5.56 1.99
C HIS A 235 15.61 4.72 0.85
N ILE A 236 15.49 5.29 -0.36
CA ILE A 236 14.92 4.57 -1.52
C ILE A 236 15.83 3.42 -1.95
N MET A 237 17.15 3.60 -1.93
CA MET A 237 18.10 2.56 -2.32
C MET A 237 18.11 1.40 -1.33
N SER A 238 18.09 1.69 -0.02
CA SER A 238 17.97 0.65 1.02
C SER A 238 16.68 -0.15 0.87
N ALA A 239 15.54 0.55 0.70
CA ALA A 239 14.26 -0.12 0.47
C ALA A 239 14.25 -0.97 -0.83
N LYS A 240 14.97 -0.54 -1.87
CA LYS A 240 15.11 -1.33 -3.10
C LYS A 240 15.81 -2.66 -2.85
N GLU A 241 16.91 -2.65 -2.11
CA GLU A 241 17.69 -3.84 -1.79
C GLU A 241 16.86 -4.85 -0.99
N GLU A 242 16.12 -4.37 0.01
CA GLU A 242 15.24 -5.20 0.83
C GLU A 242 14.14 -5.87 -0.01
N VAL A 243 13.45 -5.09 -0.88
CA VAL A 243 12.37 -5.62 -1.72
C VAL A 243 12.92 -6.58 -2.80
N ILE A 244 14.10 -6.33 -3.35
CA ILE A 244 14.74 -7.27 -4.30
C ILE A 244 15.06 -8.59 -3.60
N GLN A 245 15.62 -8.57 -2.40
CA GLN A 245 15.87 -9.77 -1.61
C GLN A 245 14.57 -10.54 -1.33
N MET A 246 13.50 -9.82 -1.01
CA MET A 246 12.17 -10.38 -0.86
C MET A 246 11.71 -11.13 -2.10
N VAL A 247 11.77 -10.48 -3.27
CA VAL A 247 11.30 -11.05 -4.54
C VAL A 247 12.16 -12.23 -5.01
N GLN A 248 13.48 -12.18 -4.78
CA GLN A 248 14.41 -13.24 -5.19
C GLN A 248 14.26 -14.52 -4.36
N ASN A 249 13.88 -14.41 -3.10
CA ASN A 249 13.61 -15.56 -2.23
C ASN A 249 12.30 -16.28 -2.60
N GLU A 250 11.57 -15.77 -3.57
CA GLU A 250 10.29 -16.30 -4.00
C GLU A 250 10.25 -16.71 -5.47
N SER A 251 10.29 -18.02 -5.68
CA SER A 251 10.06 -18.66 -6.99
C SER A 251 8.63 -18.48 -7.55
N ARG A 252 7.77 -17.68 -6.94
CA ARG A 252 6.34 -17.54 -7.27
C ARG A 252 5.89 -16.17 -7.76
N LEU A 253 6.76 -15.14 -7.73
CA LEU A 253 6.44 -13.79 -8.20
C LEU A 253 6.92 -13.50 -9.63
N ILE A 254 7.45 -14.52 -10.34
CA ILE A 254 7.90 -14.41 -11.73
C ILE A 254 7.00 -15.25 -12.62
#